data_b3d05b9e0d9a8cbee9ad59122f68128f
#
_entry.id   b3d05b9e0d9a8cbee9ad59122f68128f
#
_cell.length_a   1.000
_cell.length_b   1.000
_cell.length_c   1.000
_cell.angle_alpha   90.00
_cell.angle_beta   90.00
_cell.angle_gamma   90.00
#
_symmetry.space_group_name_H-M   'P 1'
#
loop_
_entity.id
_entity.type
_entity.pdbx_description
1 polymer ?
#
loop_
_entity_poly.entity_id
_entity_poly.type
_entity_poly.pdbx_seq_one_letter_code
_entity_poly.pdbx_strand_id
1 'polypeptide(L)'
;MQAIDYLKCIVDEIHSTVFATVDQEGRPVTCAIDMMDCDENGLYFLTAKGKRFYDRLKANGNIAFTAMKGKDTLSCMAVSVQGRAEEIGPARLPGLFSKNPYMAKIYPDERSRSALTVFRICEGTGEWFDLSKHPIERACFSFGGAQEKTGGYFVTDQCIGCKLCYSKCPQKCIDITRRPVVIE
;
A
#
# COMPACT_ATOMS: atom_id res chain seq x y z
N MET A 1 -10.03 -8.68 7.46
CA MET A 1 -9.92 -8.39 6.01
C MET A 1 -8.77 -9.21 5.44
N GLN A 2 -8.88 -9.71 4.21
CA GLN A 2 -7.78 -10.34 3.49
C GLN A 2 -6.97 -9.26 2.75
N ALA A 3 -5.74 -9.59 2.31
CA ALA A 3 -4.89 -8.62 1.60
C ALA A 3 -5.61 -7.95 0.42
N ILE A 4 -6.36 -8.71 -0.38
CA ILE A 4 -7.09 -8.18 -1.53
C ILE A 4 -8.13 -7.12 -1.15
N ASP A 5 -8.70 -7.16 0.05
CA ASP A 5 -9.68 -6.18 0.49
C ASP A 5 -9.03 -4.81 0.72
N TYR A 6 -7.80 -4.78 1.25
CA TYR A 6 -7.01 -3.56 1.38
C TYR A 6 -6.60 -3.00 0.02
N LEU A 7 -6.19 -3.87 -0.93
CA LEU A 7 -5.86 -3.45 -2.29
C LEU A 7 -7.06 -2.83 -3.00
N LYS A 8 -8.26 -3.42 -2.88
CA LYS A 8 -9.50 -2.86 -3.41
C LYS A 8 -9.84 -1.51 -2.78
N CYS A 9 -9.68 -1.37 -1.47
CA CYS A 9 -9.92 -0.09 -0.81
C CYS A 9 -8.99 1.01 -1.36
N ILE A 10 -7.71 0.69 -1.61
CA ILE A 10 -6.77 1.64 -2.24
C ILE A 10 -7.27 2.09 -3.61
N VAL A 11 -7.75 1.17 -4.44
CA VAL A 11 -8.19 1.46 -5.82
C VAL A 11 -9.54 2.13 -5.85
N ASP A 12 -10.53 1.57 -5.15
CA ASP A 12 -11.94 1.93 -5.33
C ASP A 12 -12.35 3.12 -4.45
N GLU A 13 -11.72 3.29 -3.28
CA GLU A 13 -12.13 4.30 -2.31
C GLU A 13 -11.16 5.49 -2.21
N ILE A 14 -9.87 5.27 -2.36
CA ILE A 14 -8.85 6.32 -2.20
C ILE A 14 -8.32 6.78 -3.55
N HIS A 15 -7.91 5.86 -4.39
CA HIS A 15 -7.43 6.01 -5.75
C HIS A 15 -6.08 6.73 -5.88
N SER A 16 -5.98 7.99 -5.45
CA SER A 16 -4.74 8.77 -5.56
C SER A 16 -3.81 8.52 -4.38
N THR A 17 -2.53 8.31 -4.67
CA THR A 17 -1.50 8.01 -3.68
C THR A 17 -0.34 8.98 -3.74
N VAL A 18 0.36 9.16 -2.62
CA VAL A 18 1.70 9.77 -2.59
C VAL A 18 2.72 8.65 -2.72
N PHE A 19 3.31 8.55 -3.90
CA PHE A 19 4.16 7.43 -4.31
C PHE A 19 5.64 7.82 -4.27
N ALA A 20 6.46 7.05 -3.59
CA ALA A 20 7.88 7.25 -3.44
C ALA A 20 8.69 6.23 -4.27
N THR A 21 9.75 6.73 -4.89
CA THR A 21 10.78 5.97 -5.57
C THR A 21 12.15 6.51 -5.15
N VAL A 22 13.23 5.83 -5.52
CA VAL A 22 14.59 6.24 -5.17
C VAL A 22 15.33 6.68 -6.45
N ASP A 23 16.04 7.80 -6.39
CA ASP A 23 16.89 8.27 -7.49
C ASP A 23 18.25 7.53 -7.52
N GLN A 24 19.11 7.90 -8.48
CA GLN A 24 20.41 7.26 -8.66
C GLN A 24 21.38 7.53 -7.51
N GLU A 25 21.16 8.60 -6.74
CA GLU A 25 21.95 8.94 -5.54
C GLU A 25 21.36 8.35 -4.26
N GLY A 26 20.33 7.50 -4.37
CA GLY A 26 19.70 6.87 -3.21
C GLY A 26 18.70 7.77 -2.46
N ARG A 27 18.34 8.94 -3.00
CA ARG A 27 17.41 9.88 -2.36
C ARG A 27 15.96 9.52 -2.69
N PRO A 28 15.02 9.57 -1.72
CA PRO A 28 13.61 9.35 -1.98
C PRO A 28 13.02 10.53 -2.78
N VAL A 29 12.22 10.20 -3.80
CA VAL A 29 11.51 11.17 -4.65
C VAL A 29 10.04 10.77 -4.71
N THR A 30 9.14 11.71 -4.41
CA THR A 30 7.70 11.46 -4.41
C THR A 30 6.99 12.08 -5.59
N CYS A 31 5.85 11.51 -5.96
CA CYS A 31 4.89 12.06 -6.92
C CYS A 31 3.49 11.50 -6.64
N ALA A 32 2.46 12.16 -7.14
CA ALA A 32 1.09 11.64 -7.09
C ALA A 32 0.90 10.59 -8.21
N ILE A 33 0.38 9.42 -7.84
CA ILE A 33 0.07 8.32 -8.75
C ILE A 33 -1.30 7.75 -8.37
N ASP A 34 -2.15 7.56 -9.38
CA ASP A 34 -3.42 6.89 -9.21
C ASP A 34 -3.23 5.36 -9.30
N MET A 35 -3.75 4.63 -8.32
CA MET A 35 -3.88 3.17 -8.39
C MET A 35 -5.15 2.84 -9.16
N MET A 36 -5.00 2.23 -10.32
CA MET A 36 -6.07 2.17 -11.33
C MET A 36 -6.79 0.84 -11.36
N ASP A 37 -6.20 -0.21 -10.82
CA ASP A 37 -6.77 -1.55 -10.76
C ASP A 37 -6.03 -2.42 -9.73
N CYS A 38 -6.66 -3.50 -9.29
CA CYS A 38 -6.01 -4.57 -8.51
C CYS A 38 -6.64 -5.92 -8.82
N ASP A 39 -5.86 -6.95 -8.64
CA ASP A 39 -6.28 -8.35 -8.64
C ASP A 39 -5.39 -9.17 -7.67
N GLU A 40 -5.49 -10.49 -7.70
CA GLU A 40 -4.67 -11.40 -6.88
C GLU A 40 -3.17 -11.30 -7.16
N ASN A 41 -2.79 -10.70 -8.30
CA ASN A 41 -1.38 -10.51 -8.69
C ASN A 41 -0.81 -9.16 -8.24
N GLY A 42 -1.63 -8.27 -7.66
CA GLY A 42 -1.20 -7.01 -7.07
C GLY A 42 -1.96 -5.77 -7.53
N LEU A 43 -1.29 -4.61 -7.44
CA LEU A 43 -1.82 -3.29 -7.81
C LEU A 43 -1.27 -2.83 -9.15
N TYR A 44 -2.09 -2.09 -9.91
CA TYR A 44 -1.72 -1.62 -11.23
C TYR A 44 -1.84 -0.10 -11.33
N PHE A 45 -0.81 0.50 -11.93
CA PHE A 45 -0.77 1.92 -12.29
C PHE A 45 -0.08 2.10 -13.63
N LEU A 46 -0.19 3.28 -14.22
CA LEU A 46 0.48 3.59 -15.48
C LEU A 46 1.36 4.83 -15.36
N THR A 47 2.35 4.89 -16.24
CA THR A 47 3.17 6.07 -16.45
C THR A 47 3.61 6.14 -17.93
N ALA A 48 4.14 7.28 -18.35
CA ALA A 48 4.69 7.43 -19.68
C ALA A 48 6.21 7.19 -19.68
N LYS A 49 6.71 6.48 -20.68
CA LYS A 49 8.13 6.38 -21.00
C LYS A 49 8.70 7.78 -21.23
N GLY A 50 9.95 8.00 -20.82
CA GLY A 50 10.61 9.30 -20.88
C GLY A 50 10.33 10.24 -19.70
N LYS A 51 9.49 9.85 -18.73
CA LYS A 51 9.38 10.57 -17.46
C LYS A 51 10.46 10.08 -16.51
N ARG A 52 11.04 10.98 -15.71
CA ARG A 52 12.00 10.62 -14.64
C ARG A 52 11.45 9.59 -13.66
N PHE A 53 10.14 9.55 -13.44
CA PHE A 53 9.48 8.54 -12.63
C PHE A 53 9.62 7.14 -13.26
N TYR A 54 9.40 7.03 -14.58
CA TYR A 54 9.61 5.79 -15.32
C TYR A 54 11.07 5.32 -15.21
N ASP A 55 12.03 6.23 -15.39
CA ASP A 55 13.45 5.90 -15.34
C ASP A 55 13.86 5.38 -13.95
N ARG A 56 13.34 5.99 -12.87
CA ARG A 56 13.58 5.52 -11.51
C ARG A 56 13.01 4.13 -11.26
N LEU A 57 11.79 3.86 -11.72
CA LEU A 57 11.18 2.53 -11.62
C LEU A 57 11.97 1.46 -12.37
N LYS A 58 12.53 1.79 -13.53
CA LYS A 58 13.37 0.87 -14.31
C LYS A 58 14.72 0.63 -13.66
N ALA A 59 15.30 1.65 -13.05
CA ALA A 59 16.59 1.54 -12.36
C ALA A 59 16.48 0.77 -11.03
N ASN A 60 15.38 1.01 -10.31
CA ASN A 60 15.14 0.38 -9.00
C ASN A 60 13.63 0.22 -8.79
N GLY A 61 13.16 -1.01 -8.89
CA GLY A 61 11.74 -1.32 -8.74
C GLY A 61 11.20 -1.23 -7.30
N ASN A 62 12.03 -0.92 -6.31
CA ASN A 62 11.56 -0.74 -4.93
C ASN A 62 10.73 0.54 -4.82
N ILE A 63 9.58 0.42 -4.20
CA ILE A 63 8.61 1.51 -4.05
C ILE A 63 8.05 1.57 -2.64
N ALA A 64 7.55 2.73 -2.29
CA ALA A 64 6.63 2.91 -1.19
C ALA A 64 5.56 3.92 -1.57
N PHE A 65 4.36 3.78 -1.01
CA PHE A 65 3.34 4.81 -1.16
C PHE A 65 2.44 4.85 0.08
N THR A 66 1.77 5.99 0.24
CA THR A 66 0.66 6.14 1.19
C THR A 66 -0.57 6.61 0.43
N ALA A 67 -1.67 5.91 0.67
CA ALA A 67 -3.02 6.28 0.25
C ALA A 67 -3.79 6.73 1.49
N MET A 68 -4.50 7.85 1.42
CA MET A 68 -5.16 8.42 2.58
C MET A 68 -6.51 9.02 2.20
N LYS A 69 -7.52 8.80 3.06
CA LYS A 69 -8.87 9.34 2.92
C LYS A 69 -9.35 9.87 4.27
N GLY A 70 -9.99 11.01 4.28
CA GLY A 70 -10.55 11.66 5.47
C GLY A 70 -10.64 13.16 5.29
N LYS A 71 -11.51 13.82 6.08
CA LYS A 71 -11.64 15.28 6.09
C LYS A 71 -10.73 15.94 7.12
N ASP A 72 -10.40 15.21 8.16
CA ASP A 72 -9.55 15.63 9.28
C ASP A 72 -8.83 14.42 9.87
N THR A 73 -7.99 14.63 10.86
CA THR A 73 -7.19 13.59 11.49
C THR A 73 -8.05 12.49 12.11
N LEU A 74 -9.16 12.83 12.76
CA LEU A 74 -9.99 11.85 13.47
C LEU A 74 -10.88 11.02 12.55
N SER A 75 -11.12 11.48 11.32
CA SER A 75 -11.82 10.74 10.27
C SER A 75 -10.88 10.11 9.25
N CYS A 76 -9.58 10.15 9.51
CA CYS A 76 -8.56 9.69 8.57
C CYS A 76 -8.41 8.17 8.60
N MET A 77 -8.40 7.60 7.42
CA MET A 77 -7.98 6.24 7.12
C MET A 77 -6.76 6.31 6.21
N ALA A 78 -5.73 5.55 6.51
CA ALA A 78 -4.49 5.51 5.74
C ALA A 78 -4.04 4.07 5.48
N VAL A 79 -3.50 3.84 4.29
CA VAL A 79 -2.85 2.60 3.90
C VAL A 79 -1.46 2.94 3.40
N SER A 80 -0.43 2.43 4.06
CA SER A 80 0.95 2.54 3.60
C SER A 80 1.40 1.19 3.05
N VAL A 81 2.07 1.20 1.90
CA VAL A 81 2.58 0.00 1.24
C VAL A 81 4.05 0.20 0.87
N GLN A 82 4.86 -0.83 1.13
CA GLN A 82 6.22 -0.97 0.62
C GLN A 82 6.28 -2.23 -0.23
N GLY A 83 6.93 -2.17 -1.38
CA GLY A 83 6.95 -3.32 -2.26
C GLY A 83 7.83 -3.13 -3.48
N ARG A 84 7.60 -4.00 -4.46
CA ARG A 84 8.32 -4.02 -5.72
C ARG A 84 7.37 -3.83 -6.89
N ALA A 85 7.70 -2.88 -7.77
CA ALA A 85 7.00 -2.64 -9.01
C ALA A 85 7.80 -3.15 -10.22
N GLU A 86 7.10 -3.73 -11.19
CA GLU A 86 7.66 -4.19 -12.45
C GLU A 86 6.84 -3.69 -13.64
N GLU A 87 7.49 -3.40 -14.74
CA GLU A 87 6.83 -3.03 -15.99
C GLU A 87 6.26 -4.29 -16.66
N ILE A 88 4.95 -4.29 -16.92
CA ILE A 88 4.24 -5.38 -17.62
C ILE A 88 3.84 -4.99 -19.06
N GLY A 89 4.22 -3.79 -19.51
CA GLY A 89 3.94 -3.31 -20.85
C GLY A 89 2.52 -2.77 -21.05
N PRO A 90 2.14 -2.45 -22.31
CA PRO A 90 0.90 -1.73 -22.59
C PRO A 90 -0.36 -2.61 -22.70
N ALA A 91 -0.25 -3.92 -22.64
CA ALA A 91 -1.37 -4.84 -22.93
C ALA A 91 -2.61 -4.60 -22.05
N ARG A 92 -2.44 -4.15 -20.80
CA ARG A 92 -3.55 -3.85 -19.87
C ARG A 92 -4.13 -2.44 -20.03
N LEU A 93 -3.54 -1.56 -20.85
CA LEU A 93 -4.03 -0.19 -21.02
C LEU A 93 -5.52 -0.10 -21.37
N PRO A 94 -6.07 -0.88 -22.34
CA PRO A 94 -7.50 -0.79 -22.66
C PRO A 94 -8.40 -1.06 -21.46
N GLY A 95 -8.06 -2.06 -20.64
CA GLY A 95 -8.80 -2.39 -19.43
C GLY A 95 -8.71 -1.29 -18.36
N LEU A 96 -7.52 -0.71 -18.15
CA LEU A 96 -7.35 0.40 -17.20
C LEU A 96 -8.11 1.65 -17.65
N PHE A 97 -8.13 1.97 -18.95
CA PHE A 97 -8.92 3.08 -19.50
C PHE A 97 -10.42 2.86 -19.36
N SER A 98 -10.89 1.62 -19.52
CA SER A 98 -12.30 1.27 -19.32
C SER A 98 -12.74 1.46 -17.87
N LYS A 99 -11.91 1.04 -16.91
CA LYS A 99 -12.16 1.22 -15.47
C LYS A 99 -12.02 2.68 -15.01
N ASN A 100 -11.19 3.47 -15.72
CA ASN A 100 -10.85 4.85 -15.38
C ASN A 100 -11.14 5.80 -16.57
N PRO A 101 -12.42 6.09 -16.88
CA PRO A 101 -12.79 6.84 -18.09
C PRO A 101 -12.22 8.25 -18.16
N TYR A 102 -11.86 8.87 -17.02
CA TYR A 102 -11.24 10.18 -16.97
C TYR A 102 -9.88 10.22 -17.71
N MET A 103 -9.19 9.07 -17.80
CA MET A 103 -7.92 8.95 -18.51
C MET A 103 -8.03 9.30 -20.00
N ALA A 104 -9.19 9.07 -20.61
CA ALA A 104 -9.42 9.45 -22.00
C ALA A 104 -9.45 10.98 -22.22
N LYS A 105 -9.71 11.76 -21.16
CA LYS A 105 -9.60 13.23 -21.20
C LYS A 105 -8.14 13.71 -21.17
N ILE A 106 -7.26 12.94 -20.49
CA ILE A 106 -5.82 13.25 -20.38
C ILE A 106 -5.06 12.73 -21.63
N TYR A 107 -5.45 11.56 -22.12
CA TYR A 107 -4.83 10.87 -23.26
C TYR A 107 -5.90 10.51 -24.29
N PRO A 108 -6.36 11.51 -25.09
CA PRO A 108 -7.54 11.35 -25.95
C PRO A 108 -7.29 10.48 -27.19
N ASP A 109 -6.08 10.41 -27.69
CA ASP A 109 -5.74 9.74 -28.94
C ASP A 109 -4.62 8.70 -28.79
N GLU A 110 -4.42 7.88 -29.83
CA GLU A 110 -3.39 6.84 -29.84
C GLU A 110 -1.98 7.40 -29.70
N ARG A 111 -1.69 8.58 -30.28
CA ARG A 111 -0.38 9.20 -30.18
C ARG A 111 -0.03 9.55 -28.73
N SER A 112 -0.98 10.12 -28.00
CA SER A 112 -0.80 10.44 -26.58
C SER A 112 -0.66 9.19 -25.71
N ARG A 113 -1.27 8.06 -26.12
CA ARG A 113 -1.21 6.77 -25.42
C ARG A 113 0.03 5.94 -25.75
N SER A 114 0.68 6.20 -26.88
CA SER A 114 1.81 5.38 -27.39
C SER A 114 3.00 5.32 -26.42
N ALA A 115 3.20 6.35 -25.62
CA ALA A 115 4.25 6.39 -24.61
C ALA A 115 3.85 5.71 -23.29
N LEU A 116 2.57 5.36 -23.10
CA LEU A 116 2.09 4.80 -21.84
C LEU A 116 2.48 3.33 -21.70
N THR A 117 2.80 2.96 -20.49
CA THR A 117 3.05 1.57 -20.09
C THR A 117 2.49 1.33 -18.71
N VAL A 118 2.14 0.07 -18.42
CA VAL A 118 1.59 -0.34 -17.14
C VAL A 118 2.68 -0.96 -16.28
N PHE A 119 2.67 -0.58 -15.01
CA PHE A 119 3.43 -1.21 -13.96
C PHE A 119 2.50 -1.97 -13.04
N ARG A 120 3.01 -3.08 -12.52
CA ARG A 120 2.37 -3.88 -11.48
C ARG A 120 3.23 -3.81 -10.22
N ILE A 121 2.62 -3.55 -9.07
CA ILE A 121 3.23 -3.82 -7.77
C ILE A 121 2.94 -5.28 -7.48
N CYS A 122 3.93 -6.13 -7.71
CA CYS A 122 3.77 -7.59 -7.72
C CYS A 122 3.89 -8.23 -6.34
N GLU A 123 4.55 -7.55 -5.42
CA GLU A 123 4.73 -8.00 -4.04
C GLU A 123 4.86 -6.80 -3.11
N GLY A 124 4.41 -6.95 -1.88
CA GLY A 124 4.56 -5.90 -0.88
C GLY A 124 3.99 -6.25 0.48
N THR A 125 4.37 -5.42 1.45
CA THR A 125 3.79 -5.39 2.78
C THR A 125 3.07 -4.07 2.99
N GLY A 126 1.96 -4.10 3.70
CA GLY A 126 1.17 -2.90 3.96
C GLY A 126 0.74 -2.79 5.41
N GLU A 127 0.48 -1.55 5.81
CA GLU A 127 -0.07 -1.18 7.10
C GLU A 127 -1.37 -0.41 6.88
N TRP A 128 -2.42 -0.85 7.55
CA TRP A 128 -3.73 -0.21 7.60
C TRP A 128 -3.88 0.53 8.91
N PHE A 129 -4.42 1.73 8.85
CA PHE A 129 -4.68 2.54 10.02
C PHE A 129 -5.98 3.34 9.82
N ASP A 130 -6.97 3.15 10.68
CA ASP A 130 -8.25 3.86 10.62
C ASP A 130 -8.59 4.51 11.97
N LEU A 131 -8.46 5.83 12.00
CA LEU A 131 -8.78 6.66 13.17
C LEU A 131 -10.28 6.92 13.34
N SER A 132 -11.08 6.66 12.32
CA SER A 132 -12.55 6.83 12.38
C SER A 132 -13.24 5.74 13.20
N LYS A 133 -12.54 4.64 13.48
CA LYS A 133 -13.07 3.50 14.24
C LYS A 133 -12.78 3.64 15.73
N HIS A 134 -13.67 3.08 16.53
CA HIS A 134 -13.51 2.99 17.98
C HIS A 134 -13.76 1.55 18.45
N PRO A 135 -12.74 0.81 18.90
CA PRO A 135 -11.31 1.22 18.99
C PRO A 135 -10.69 1.52 17.62
N ILE A 136 -9.58 2.28 17.62
CA ILE A 136 -8.79 2.55 16.41
C ILE A 136 -8.38 1.22 15.78
N GLU A 137 -8.68 1.07 14.48
CA GLU A 137 -8.35 -0.13 13.74
C GLU A 137 -6.93 -0.05 13.16
N ARG A 138 -6.15 -1.11 13.36
CA ARG A 138 -4.81 -1.28 12.80
C ARG A 138 -4.66 -2.70 12.29
N ALA A 139 -4.02 -2.85 11.15
CA ALA A 139 -3.71 -4.16 10.60
C ALA A 139 -2.45 -4.10 9.74
N CYS A 140 -1.75 -5.23 9.66
CA CYS A 140 -0.71 -5.44 8.67
C CYS A 140 -1.21 -6.46 7.65
N PHE A 141 -0.72 -6.38 6.43
CA PHE A 141 -1.01 -7.35 5.38
C PHE A 141 0.18 -7.50 4.45
N SER A 142 0.22 -8.61 3.73
CA SER A 142 1.21 -8.87 2.69
C SER A 142 0.55 -9.48 1.46
N PHE A 143 1.17 -9.29 0.30
CA PHE A 143 0.72 -9.86 -0.97
C PHE A 143 1.91 -10.19 -1.87
N GLY A 144 1.67 -11.03 -2.89
CA GLY A 144 2.69 -11.40 -3.87
C GLY A 144 3.84 -12.23 -3.30
N GLY A 145 3.64 -12.91 -2.16
CA GLY A 145 4.69 -13.73 -1.51
C GLY A 145 5.63 -12.94 -0.59
N ALA A 146 5.43 -11.64 -0.43
CA ALA A 146 6.17 -10.87 0.57
C ALA A 146 5.82 -11.36 1.98
N GLN A 147 6.84 -11.47 2.84
CA GLN A 147 6.62 -11.80 4.24
C GLN A 147 6.39 -10.54 5.04
N GLU A 148 5.36 -10.53 5.86
CA GLU A 148 5.18 -9.47 6.86
C GLU A 148 6.41 -9.44 7.76
N LYS A 149 7.06 -8.28 7.82
CA LYS A 149 8.01 -8.03 8.87
C LYS A 149 7.18 -7.82 10.14
N THR A 150 7.08 -8.86 10.95
CA THR A 150 6.50 -8.76 12.29
C THR A 150 7.40 -7.85 13.13
N GLY A 151 7.30 -6.56 12.88
CA GLY A 151 8.02 -5.50 13.59
C GLY A 151 7.30 -5.06 14.86
N GLY A 152 6.56 -5.96 15.51
CA GLY A 152 5.83 -5.69 16.73
C GLY A 152 6.25 -6.59 17.89
N TYR A 153 5.77 -6.27 19.07
CA TYR A 153 5.86 -7.17 20.21
C TYR A 153 4.83 -8.29 20.05
N PHE A 154 5.24 -9.52 20.26
CA PHE A 154 4.35 -10.67 20.28
C PHE A 154 4.59 -11.51 21.53
N VAL A 155 3.58 -12.22 21.95
CA VAL A 155 3.65 -13.09 23.12
C VAL A 155 3.96 -14.50 22.64
N THR A 156 5.05 -15.08 23.16
CA THR A 156 5.45 -16.46 22.86
C THR A 156 4.76 -17.46 23.78
N ASP A 157 4.79 -18.74 23.42
CA ASP A 157 4.30 -19.86 24.24
C ASP A 157 5.01 -19.97 25.59
N GLN A 158 6.15 -19.31 25.77
CA GLN A 158 6.88 -19.23 27.03
C GLN A 158 6.24 -18.26 28.04
N CYS A 159 5.13 -17.61 27.70
CA CYS A 159 4.42 -16.70 28.59
C CYS A 159 3.97 -17.39 29.87
N ILE A 160 4.53 -16.95 31.00
CA ILE A 160 4.16 -17.45 32.33
C ILE A 160 2.96 -16.71 32.95
N GLY A 161 2.42 -15.70 32.30
CA GLY A 161 1.29 -14.90 32.77
C GLY A 161 1.63 -13.95 33.91
N CYS A 162 2.89 -13.51 34.06
CA CYS A 162 3.34 -12.65 35.17
C CYS A 162 2.80 -11.21 35.10
N LYS A 163 2.13 -10.80 34.02
CA LYS A 163 1.50 -9.48 33.80
C LYS A 163 2.47 -8.29 33.80
N LEU A 164 3.78 -8.51 33.82
CA LEU A 164 4.79 -7.46 33.79
C LEU A 164 4.69 -6.62 32.51
N CYS A 165 4.39 -7.25 31.37
CA CYS A 165 4.18 -6.59 30.09
C CYS A 165 3.06 -5.53 30.16
N TYR A 166 1.94 -5.83 30.83
CA TYR A 166 0.85 -4.88 31.03
C TYR A 166 1.28 -3.65 31.82
N SER A 167 2.08 -3.84 32.90
CA SER A 167 2.54 -2.72 33.73
C SER A 167 3.48 -1.78 32.94
N LYS A 168 4.21 -2.31 31.95
CA LYS A 168 5.16 -1.57 31.10
C LYS A 168 4.54 -1.03 29.81
N CYS A 169 3.38 -1.53 29.39
CA CYS A 169 2.71 -1.07 28.18
C CYS A 169 2.10 0.33 28.40
N PRO A 170 2.55 1.37 27.68
CA PRO A 170 2.01 2.70 27.83
C PRO A 170 0.57 2.83 27.31
N GLN A 171 0.21 1.99 26.33
CA GLN A 171 -1.12 2.00 25.69
C GLN A 171 -2.12 1.09 26.40
N LYS A 172 -1.67 0.24 27.35
CA LYS A 172 -2.51 -0.73 28.08
C LYS A 172 -3.30 -1.68 27.17
N CYS A 173 -2.76 -1.98 26.01
CA CYS A 173 -3.36 -2.83 24.98
C CYS A 173 -3.08 -4.34 25.16
N ILE A 174 -2.84 -4.81 26.39
CA ILE A 174 -2.53 -6.21 26.67
C ILE A 174 -3.65 -6.83 27.50
N ASP A 175 -4.35 -7.79 26.90
CA ASP A 175 -5.34 -8.60 27.64
C ASP A 175 -4.63 -9.61 28.55
N ILE A 176 -4.70 -9.34 29.86
CA ILE A 176 -4.10 -10.16 30.91
C ILE A 176 -5.06 -11.19 31.50
N THR A 177 -6.27 -11.28 30.96
CA THR A 177 -7.28 -12.28 31.42
C THR A 177 -7.01 -13.64 30.79
N ARG A 178 -6.24 -13.69 29.71
CA ARG A 178 -5.85 -14.90 28.99
C ARG A 178 -4.43 -15.34 29.33
N ARG A 179 -4.13 -16.62 29.07
CA ARG A 179 -2.79 -17.20 29.20
C ARG A 179 -2.53 -18.12 28.00
N PRO A 180 -1.52 -17.82 27.15
CA PRO A 180 -0.69 -16.61 27.16
C PRO A 180 -1.50 -15.32 27.07
N VAL A 181 -0.96 -14.21 27.59
CA VAL A 181 -1.61 -12.89 27.45
C VAL A 181 -1.66 -12.50 25.95
N VAL A 182 -2.62 -11.68 25.55
CA VAL A 182 -2.81 -11.27 24.16
C VAL A 182 -2.56 -9.77 24.04
N ILE A 183 -1.87 -9.35 23.00
CA ILE A 183 -1.72 -7.93 22.62
C ILE A 183 -2.89 -7.61 21.69
N GLU A 184 -3.71 -6.59 22.04
CA GLU A 184 -4.87 -6.12 21.27
C GLU A 184 -4.51 -4.93 20.38
#